data_4a789dafb6bdcfdc94250fd5433e1d80
#
_entry.id   4a789dafb6bdcfdc94250fd5433e1d80
#
_cell.length_a   1.000
_cell.length_b   1.000
_cell.length_c   1.000
_cell.angle_alpha   90.00
_cell.angle_beta   90.00
_cell.angle_gamma   90.00
#
_symmetry.space_group_name_H-M   'P 1'
#
loop_
_entity.id
_entity.type
_entity.pdbx_description
1 polymer ?
#
loop_
_entity_poly.entity_id
_entity_poly.type
_entity_poly.pdbx_seq_one_letter_code
_entity_poly.pdbx_strand_id
1 'polypeptide(L)' 'MKFVPERLEVAAGDRITWTNRDFVPHSVSAKAAGLESGDLAEGKSWSYVAKKPGEIAYICRLHPVMRGLLIVK' A
#
# COMPACT_ATOMS: atom_id res chain seq x y z
N MET A 1 4.70 -11.15 8.84
CA MET A 1 4.77 -9.91 8.06
C MET A 1 3.43 -9.64 7.40
N LYS A 2 2.88 -8.49 7.66
CA LYS A 2 1.60 -8.10 7.07
C LYS A 2 1.46 -6.58 7.07
N PHE A 3 0.57 -6.09 6.21
CA PHE A 3 0.15 -4.70 6.26
C PHE A 3 -0.74 -4.48 7.48
N VAL A 4 -0.61 -3.33 8.12
CA VAL A 4 -1.42 -2.97 9.30
C VAL A 4 -1.96 -1.57 9.09
N PRO A 5 -3.27 -1.43 8.98
CA PRO A 5 -4.27 -2.48 8.86
C PRO A 5 -4.22 -3.15 7.49
N GLU A 6 -4.73 -4.36 7.40
CA GLU A 6 -4.79 -5.08 6.11
C GLU A 6 -5.90 -4.54 5.20
N ARG A 7 -6.89 -3.89 5.79
CA ARG A 7 -8.00 -3.28 5.07
C ARG A 7 -8.17 -1.84 5.54
N LEU A 8 -8.19 -0.91 4.60
CA LEU A 8 -8.29 0.52 4.92
C LEU A 8 -9.34 1.17 4.05
N GLU A 9 -10.28 1.90 4.66
CA GLU A 9 -11.29 2.67 3.95
C GLU A 9 -10.92 4.15 4.01
N VAL A 10 -10.94 4.80 2.85
CA VAL A 10 -10.60 6.22 2.72
C VAL A 10 -11.60 6.90 1.80
N ALA A 11 -11.57 8.22 1.77
CA ALA A 11 -12.37 9.00 0.82
C ALA A 11 -11.51 9.37 -0.39
N ALA A 12 -12.16 9.55 -1.54
CA ALA A 12 -11.46 10.04 -2.72
C ALA A 12 -10.83 11.40 -2.40
N GLY A 13 -9.56 11.54 -2.77
CA GLY A 13 -8.76 12.73 -2.45
C GLY A 13 -7.87 12.55 -1.24
N ASP A 14 -8.08 11.51 -0.44
CA ASP A 14 -7.23 11.27 0.72
C ASP A 14 -5.84 10.79 0.31
N ARG A 15 -4.86 11.16 1.12
CA ARG A 15 -3.47 10.69 0.97
C ARG A 15 -3.24 9.55 1.94
N ILE A 16 -2.76 8.44 1.42
CA ILE A 16 -2.40 7.26 2.21
C ILE A 16 -0.88 7.18 2.25
N THR A 17 -0.32 6.96 3.44
CA THR A 17 1.13 6.81 3.62
C THR A 17 1.42 5.46 4.22
N TRP A 18 2.30 4.70 3.55
CA TRP A 18 2.81 3.43 4.08
C TRP A 18 4.21 3.67 4.61
N THR A 19 4.48 3.15 5.81
CA THR A 19 5.80 3.23 6.42
C THR A 19 6.28 1.83 6.75
N ASN A 20 7.50 1.51 6.32
CA ASN A 20 8.11 0.22 6.63
C ASN A 20 8.79 0.29 7.99
N ARG A 21 8.32 -0.54 8.92
CA ARG A 21 8.87 -0.63 10.27
C ARG A 21 9.65 -1.92 10.51
N ASP A 22 9.85 -2.73 9.45
CA ASP A 22 10.61 -3.97 9.54
C ASP A 22 12.05 -3.76 9.09
N PHE A 23 12.93 -4.70 9.47
CA PHE A 23 14.33 -4.65 9.03
C PHE A 23 14.48 -4.93 7.55
N VAL A 24 13.55 -5.68 6.96
CA VAL A 24 13.63 -6.10 5.57
C VAL A 24 12.85 -5.13 4.70
N PRO A 25 13.25 -4.96 3.42
CA PRO A 25 12.49 -4.10 2.52
C PRO A 25 11.09 -4.65 2.24
N HIS A 26 10.16 -3.75 2.02
CA HIS A 26 8.80 -4.09 1.60
C HIS A 26 8.39 -3.15 0.48
N SER A 27 7.34 -3.51 -0.25
CA SER A 27 6.78 -2.65 -1.27
C SER A 27 5.25 -2.65 -1.21
N VAL A 28 4.64 -1.67 -1.86
CA VAL A 28 3.19 -1.60 -2.04
C VAL A 28 2.95 -1.62 -3.54
N SER A 29 2.37 -2.71 -4.04
CA SER A 29 2.26 -2.92 -5.48
C SER A 29 0.86 -3.33 -5.90
N ALA A 30 0.30 -2.60 -6.85
CA ALA A 30 -0.95 -2.94 -7.54
C ALA A 30 -0.85 -2.34 -8.94
N LYS A 31 -0.17 -3.04 -9.85
CA LYS A 31 0.15 -2.51 -11.17
C LYS A 31 -1.08 -2.06 -11.95
N ALA A 32 -2.16 -2.83 -11.88
CA ALA A 32 -3.38 -2.51 -12.62
C ALA A 32 -3.97 -1.16 -12.19
N ALA A 33 -3.73 -0.74 -10.95
CA ALA A 33 -4.22 0.53 -10.43
C ALA A 33 -3.17 1.64 -10.49
N GLY A 34 -1.98 1.34 -11.04
CA GLY A 34 -0.89 2.30 -11.08
C GLY A 34 -0.23 2.57 -9.74
N LEU A 35 -0.43 1.68 -8.78
CA LEU A 35 0.11 1.83 -7.43
C LEU A 35 1.40 1.02 -7.33
N GLU A 36 2.52 1.72 -7.19
CA GLU A 36 3.84 1.07 -7.12
C GLU A 36 4.82 1.93 -6.35
N SER A 37 5.15 1.50 -5.14
CA SER A 37 6.04 2.27 -4.27
C SER A 37 7.52 2.08 -4.58
N GLY A 38 7.86 0.97 -5.24
CA GLY A 38 9.24 0.51 -5.23
C GLY A 38 9.58 -0.06 -3.86
N ASP A 39 10.81 -0.49 -3.67
CA ASP A 39 11.24 -1.09 -2.41
C ASP A 39 11.43 -0.02 -1.35
N LEU A 40 10.82 -0.23 -0.19
CA LEU A 40 10.93 0.66 0.95
C LEU A 40 11.81 0.00 2.00
N ALA A 41 12.98 0.59 2.26
CA ALA A 41 13.86 0.13 3.33
C ALA A 41 13.25 0.49 4.70
N GLU A 42 13.84 -0.05 5.76
CA GLU A 42 13.39 0.23 7.12
C GLU A 42 13.29 1.74 7.36
N GLY A 43 12.18 2.17 7.93
CA GLY A 43 11.92 3.57 8.26
C GLY A 43 11.49 4.43 7.09
N LYS A 44 11.46 3.89 5.88
CA LYS A 44 11.06 4.67 4.70
C LYS A 44 9.55 4.63 4.51
N SER A 45 9.03 5.68 3.88
CA SER A 45 7.61 5.85 3.65
C SER A 45 7.33 6.18 2.20
N TRP A 46 6.10 5.90 1.76
CA TRP A 46 5.63 6.23 0.44
C TRP A 46 4.16 6.61 0.53
N SER A 47 3.76 7.63 -0.22
CA SER A 47 2.39 8.14 -0.18
C SER A 47 1.72 8.01 -1.54
N TYR A 48 0.41 7.81 -1.49
CA TYR A 48 -0.44 7.71 -2.67
C TYR A 48 -1.71 8.51 -2.41
N VAL A 49 -2.15 9.28 -3.39
CA VAL A 49 -3.41 10.00 -3.29
C VAL A 49 -4.47 9.21 -4.04
N ALA A 50 -5.50 8.78 -3.33
CA ALA A 50 -6.60 8.02 -3.91
C ALA A 50 -7.52 8.97 -4.65
N LYS A 51 -7.66 8.82 -5.97
CA LYS A 51 -8.42 9.77 -6.79
C LYS A 51 -9.79 9.26 -7.19
N LYS A 52 -9.95 7.95 -7.36
CA LYS A 52 -11.19 7.36 -7.84
C LYS A 52 -11.78 6.39 -6.83
N PRO A 53 -13.10 6.41 -6.62
CA PRO A 53 -13.73 5.40 -5.80
C PRO A 53 -13.51 4.01 -6.37
N GLY A 54 -13.41 3.02 -5.48
CA GLY A 54 -13.22 1.63 -5.86
C GLY A 54 -12.33 0.90 -4.87
N GLU A 55 -12.02 -0.34 -5.18
CA GLU A 55 -11.19 -1.19 -4.34
C GLU A 55 -9.87 -1.47 -5.04
N ILE A 56 -8.78 -1.34 -4.31
CA ILE A 56 -7.45 -1.62 -4.81
C ILE A 56 -6.82 -2.67 -3.90
N ALA A 57 -6.66 -3.88 -4.43
CA ALA A 57 -5.93 -4.93 -3.74
C ALA A 57 -4.45 -4.76 -4.06
N TYR A 58 -3.61 -4.72 -3.04
CA TYR A 58 -2.17 -4.56 -3.24
C TYR A 58 -1.41 -5.64 -2.49
N ILE A 59 -0.18 -5.86 -2.91
CA ILE A 59 0.70 -6.85 -2.30
C ILE A 59 2.07 -6.23 -2.06
N CYS A 60 2.86 -6.92 -1.24
CA CYS A 60 4.29 -6.65 -1.18
C CYS A 60 4.96 -7.54 -2.22
N ARG A 61 5.63 -6.93 -3.20
CA ARG A 61 6.25 -7.66 -4.30
C ARG A 61 7.32 -8.64 -3.81
N LEU A 62 7.99 -8.30 -2.72
CA LEU A 62 9.05 -9.13 -2.14
C LEU A 62 8.50 -10.28 -1.31
N HIS A 63 7.26 -10.13 -0.82
CA HIS A 63 6.58 -11.13 0.00
C HIS A 63 5.11 -11.21 -0.46
N PRO A 64 4.81 -11.95 -1.54
CA PRO A 64 3.47 -11.92 -2.15
C PRO A 64 2.33 -12.39 -1.26
N VAL A 65 2.62 -13.10 -0.17
CA VAL A 65 1.59 -13.48 0.81
C VAL A 65 1.12 -12.28 1.66
N MET A 66 1.88 -11.21 1.64
CA MET A 66 1.57 -9.97 2.33
C MET A 66 0.61 -9.16 1.48
N ARG A 67 -0.64 -9.06 1.89
CA ARG A 67 -1.72 -8.46 1.09
C ARG A 67 -2.43 -7.36 1.86
N GLY A 68 -2.94 -6.39 1.13
CA GLY A 68 -3.78 -5.36 1.70
C GLY A 68 -4.90 -4.97 0.75
N LEU A 69 -5.90 -4.29 1.27
CA LEU A 69 -7.03 -3.82 0.48
C LEU A 69 -7.31 -2.37 0.85
N LEU A 70 -7.31 -1.51 -0.16
CA LEU A 70 -7.66 -0.10 -0.02
C LEU A 70 -9.03 0.10 -0.64
N ILE A 71 -9.98 0.61 0.15
CA ILE A 71 -11.33 0.90 -0.31
C ILE A 71 -11.48 2.41 -0.35
N VAL A 72 -11.68 2.94 -1.55
CA VAL A 72 -11.84 4.37 -1.78
C VAL A 72 -13.33 4.66 -2.01
N LYS A 73 -13.90 5.48 -1.18
CA LYS A 73 -15.33 5.82 -1.26
C LYS A 73 -15.60 7.10 -2.00
#